data_28a8524f35d710a537933387b5a514e6
#
_entry.id   28a8524f35d710a537933387b5a514e6
#
_cell.length_a   1.000
_cell.length_b   1.000
_cell.length_c   1.000
_cell.angle_alpha   90.00
_cell.angle_beta   90.00
_cell.angle_gamma   90.00
#
_symmetry.space_group_name_H-M   'P 1'
#
loop_
_entity.id
_entity.type
_entity.pdbx_description
1 polymer ?
#
loop_
_entity_poly.entity_id
_entity_poly.type
_entity_poly.pdbx_seq_one_letter_code
_entity_poly.pdbx_strand_id
1 'polypeptide(L)'
;MSNVLDVKNLDVTYPAKGFGKTGFKALNDINIHVGQGETLGLVGESGSGKTTLGRAILGLAPVTAGSIDFLGKEISHASRRERRDLSRDLQVVFQDPYTSLNPSMEIGQILAEPLQIQGLDAAAATKRIAELLDQVGLPSDALHRLPREFSGGQRQRVAIARALALSPKLIVCDEPVSALDLTTQARILDLFLQIQKDTGVSYLFVSHDLDVVRHISHRVAVMYKGEIVEQGPASQVTVNPSHPYTQRLLMASPVPDPDRQAKRREDRKALLASQAKLANA
;
A
#
# COMPACT_ATOMS: atom_id res chain seq x y z
N MET A 1 9.32 7.03 -19.14
CA MET A 1 8.11 6.23 -18.77
C MET A 1 7.08 7.23 -18.26
N SER A 2 5.81 7.09 -18.62
CA SER A 2 4.74 7.97 -18.11
C SER A 2 4.39 7.58 -16.68
N ASN A 3 4.19 8.59 -15.82
CA ASN A 3 3.72 8.34 -14.45
C ASN A 3 2.23 8.02 -14.47
N VAL A 4 1.82 7.04 -13.67
CA VAL A 4 0.41 6.74 -13.38
C VAL A 4 -0.09 7.64 -12.26
N LEU A 5 0.77 7.93 -11.29
CA LEU A 5 0.49 8.81 -10.16
C LEU A 5 1.64 9.81 -9.99
N ASP A 6 1.30 11.07 -9.81
CA ASP A 6 2.19 12.16 -9.38
C ASP A 6 1.58 12.88 -8.18
N VAL A 7 2.35 12.99 -7.11
CA VAL A 7 1.98 13.74 -5.90
C VAL A 7 3.03 14.83 -5.70
N LYS A 8 2.58 16.08 -5.63
CA LYS A 8 3.47 17.26 -5.55
C LYS A 8 3.09 18.17 -4.40
N ASN A 9 4.08 18.44 -3.53
CA ASN A 9 3.97 19.36 -2.38
C ASN A 9 2.71 19.12 -1.53
N LEU A 10 2.35 17.83 -1.36
CA LEU A 10 1.09 17.44 -0.74
C LEU A 10 1.15 17.65 0.77
N ASP A 11 0.21 18.46 1.26
CA ASP A 11 -0.08 18.65 2.67
C ASP A 11 -1.43 18.03 3.04
N VAL A 12 -1.46 17.38 4.21
CA VAL A 12 -2.71 16.91 4.81
C VAL A 12 -2.75 17.36 6.27
N THR A 13 -3.74 18.18 6.60
CA THR A 13 -3.98 18.64 7.97
C THR A 13 -5.38 18.23 8.42
N TYR A 14 -5.46 17.44 9.47
CA TYR A 14 -6.73 17.09 10.10
C TYR A 14 -7.18 18.23 11.01
N PRO A 15 -8.45 18.69 10.92
CA PRO A 15 -8.96 19.75 11.76
C PRO A 15 -8.93 19.34 13.24
N ALA A 16 -8.64 20.28 14.11
CA ALA A 16 -8.72 20.04 15.55
C ALA A 16 -10.19 19.82 15.97
N LYS A 17 -10.39 18.85 16.87
CA LYS A 17 -11.67 18.70 17.58
C LYS A 17 -11.64 19.59 18.83
N GLY A 18 -12.35 20.76 18.80
CA GLY A 18 -12.51 21.65 19.93
C GLY A 18 -12.04 23.09 19.67
N PHE A 19 -12.62 24.05 20.43
CA PHE A 19 -12.34 25.47 20.31
C PHE A 19 -10.88 25.80 20.70
N GLY A 20 -10.15 26.53 19.86
CA GLY A 20 -8.78 26.99 20.16
C GLY A 20 -7.65 25.96 19.95
N LYS A 21 -7.91 24.77 19.40
CA LYS A 21 -6.87 23.79 19.10
C LYS A 21 -6.36 23.94 17.66
N THR A 22 -5.06 23.84 17.47
CA THR A 22 -4.42 23.77 16.14
C THR A 22 -4.65 22.38 15.53
N GLY A 23 -4.92 22.31 14.22
CA GLY A 23 -5.05 21.03 13.50
C GLY A 23 -3.74 20.23 13.53
N PHE A 24 -3.85 18.93 13.34
CA PHE A 24 -2.71 18.01 13.23
C PHE A 24 -2.26 17.89 11.78
N LYS A 25 -1.06 18.41 11.44
CA LYS A 25 -0.45 18.24 10.12
C LYS A 25 0.13 16.83 10.03
N ALA A 26 -0.55 15.96 9.30
CA ALA A 26 -0.19 14.55 9.15
C ALA A 26 0.78 14.31 7.99
N LEU A 27 0.72 15.14 6.94
CA LEU A 27 1.65 15.12 5.81
C LEU A 27 2.17 16.53 5.58
N ASN A 28 3.46 16.64 5.28
CA ASN A 28 4.18 17.88 5.04
C ASN A 28 5.04 17.77 3.79
N ASP A 29 4.69 18.52 2.75
CA ASP A 29 5.45 18.64 1.49
C ASP A 29 5.79 17.28 0.84
N ILE A 30 4.81 16.37 0.72
CA ILE A 30 5.03 15.06 0.13
C ILE A 30 5.19 15.16 -1.38
N ASN A 31 6.31 14.61 -1.87
CA ASN A 31 6.64 14.53 -3.28
C ASN A 31 6.99 13.08 -3.66
N ILE A 32 6.10 12.37 -4.34
CA ILE A 32 6.31 11.01 -4.84
C ILE A 32 5.66 10.83 -6.21
N HIS A 33 6.14 9.85 -6.97
CA HIS A 33 5.48 9.41 -8.20
C HIS A 33 5.53 7.89 -8.34
N VAL A 34 4.59 7.32 -9.10
CA VAL A 34 4.53 5.91 -9.46
C VAL A 34 4.48 5.81 -10.98
N GLY A 35 5.44 5.12 -11.58
CA GLY A 35 5.49 4.83 -13.01
C GLY A 35 4.50 3.73 -13.42
N GLN A 36 4.23 3.63 -14.71
CA GLN A 36 3.40 2.55 -15.25
C GLN A 36 4.08 1.19 -15.05
N GLY A 37 3.36 0.21 -14.47
CA GLY A 37 3.89 -1.12 -14.15
C GLY A 37 4.91 -1.11 -13.01
N GLU A 38 5.07 0.02 -12.31
CA GLU A 38 5.99 0.16 -11.19
C GLU A 38 5.33 -0.21 -9.86
N THR A 39 6.11 -0.78 -8.94
CA THR A 39 5.80 -0.82 -7.52
C THR A 39 6.66 0.20 -6.79
N LEU A 40 6.03 1.25 -6.24
CA LEU A 40 6.65 2.13 -5.26
C LEU A 40 6.34 1.63 -3.85
N GLY A 41 7.36 1.18 -3.13
CA GLY A 41 7.26 0.83 -1.71
C GLY A 41 7.27 2.09 -0.84
N LEU A 42 6.32 2.21 0.07
CA LEU A 42 6.27 3.29 1.05
C LEU A 42 6.48 2.70 2.45
N VAL A 43 7.60 3.04 3.08
CA VAL A 43 8.01 2.44 4.36
C VAL A 43 8.26 3.50 5.43
N GLY A 44 8.06 3.14 6.68
CA GLY A 44 8.30 3.99 7.87
C GLY A 44 7.61 3.44 9.10
N GLU A 45 7.91 3.97 10.27
CA GLU A 45 7.29 3.56 11.54
C GLU A 45 5.77 3.80 11.55
N SER A 46 5.09 3.15 12.51
CA SER A 46 3.67 3.41 12.75
C SER A 46 3.46 4.89 13.10
N GLY A 47 2.42 5.49 12.52
CA GLY A 47 2.15 6.92 12.70
C GLY A 47 3.00 7.87 11.87
N SER A 48 3.88 7.40 10.97
CA SER A 48 4.67 8.28 10.09
C SER A 48 3.87 9.01 9.01
N GLY A 49 2.62 8.61 8.73
CA GLY A 49 1.75 9.24 7.73
C GLY A 49 1.42 8.37 6.50
N LYS A 50 1.95 7.14 6.37
CA LYS A 50 1.77 6.25 5.20
C LYS A 50 0.32 6.00 4.83
N THR A 51 -0.48 5.56 5.79
CA THR A 51 -1.93 5.33 5.59
C THR A 51 -2.66 6.62 5.24
N THR A 52 -2.22 7.77 5.80
CA THR A 52 -2.79 9.08 5.46
C THR A 52 -2.52 9.44 4.00
N LEU A 53 -1.31 9.16 3.48
CA LEU A 53 -0.98 9.38 2.08
C LEU A 53 -1.82 8.48 1.16
N GLY A 54 -1.93 7.18 1.45
CA GLY A 54 -2.83 6.29 0.72
C GLY A 54 -4.28 6.78 0.72
N ARG A 55 -4.78 7.21 1.88
CA ARG A 55 -6.13 7.79 2.01
C ARG A 55 -6.32 9.10 1.25
N ALA A 56 -5.31 9.98 1.20
CA ALA A 56 -5.38 11.21 0.42
C ALA A 56 -5.49 10.92 -1.08
N ILE A 57 -4.70 9.99 -1.60
CA ILE A 57 -4.77 9.53 -3.00
C ILE A 57 -6.16 8.97 -3.32
N LEU A 58 -6.73 8.17 -2.42
CA LEU A 58 -8.08 7.60 -2.57
C LEU A 58 -9.21 8.62 -2.35
N GLY A 59 -8.90 9.86 -1.91
CA GLY A 59 -9.89 10.88 -1.57
C GLY A 59 -10.62 10.64 -0.24
N LEU A 60 -9.99 9.87 0.66
CA LEU A 60 -10.50 9.53 1.99
C LEU A 60 -9.85 10.37 3.11
N ALA A 61 -8.88 11.23 2.77
CA ALA A 61 -8.29 12.23 3.66
C ALA A 61 -8.29 13.61 2.97
N PRO A 62 -8.42 14.72 3.75
CA PRO A 62 -8.49 16.06 3.18
C PRO A 62 -7.12 16.49 2.64
N VAL A 63 -7.04 16.91 1.39
CA VAL A 63 -5.87 17.59 0.82
C VAL A 63 -5.96 19.06 1.21
N THR A 64 -4.94 19.59 1.92
CA THR A 64 -4.93 20.98 2.39
C THR A 64 -4.03 21.90 1.55
N ALA A 65 -3.01 21.33 0.89
CA ALA A 65 -2.19 22.01 -0.12
C ALA A 65 -1.54 20.98 -1.05
N GLY A 66 -0.98 21.41 -2.17
CA GLY A 66 -0.35 20.57 -3.18
C GLY A 66 -1.36 19.92 -4.11
N SER A 67 -0.89 18.95 -4.90
CA SER A 67 -1.70 18.29 -5.92
C SER A 67 -1.43 16.80 -6.00
N ILE A 68 -2.46 16.05 -6.41
CA ILE A 68 -2.40 14.63 -6.76
C ILE A 68 -2.89 14.51 -8.18
N ASP A 69 -2.04 14.09 -9.10
CA ASP A 69 -2.37 13.80 -10.48
C ASP A 69 -2.40 12.27 -10.68
N PHE A 70 -3.47 11.78 -11.28
CA PHE A 70 -3.66 10.38 -11.63
C PHE A 70 -4.00 10.26 -13.11
N LEU A 71 -3.16 9.58 -13.89
CA LEU A 71 -3.29 9.42 -15.34
C LEU A 71 -3.43 10.77 -16.08
N GLY A 72 -2.70 11.81 -15.64
CA GLY A 72 -2.73 13.14 -16.25
C GLY A 72 -3.95 13.99 -15.85
N LYS A 73 -4.74 13.54 -14.88
CA LYS A 73 -5.88 14.30 -14.34
C LYS A 73 -5.65 14.61 -12.86
N GLU A 74 -5.78 15.88 -12.49
CA GLU A 74 -5.76 16.26 -11.07
C GLU A 74 -6.99 15.72 -10.34
N ILE A 75 -6.73 15.03 -9.19
CA ILE A 75 -7.77 14.36 -8.40
C ILE A 75 -7.82 14.82 -6.94
N SER A 76 -7.01 15.81 -6.54
CA SER A 76 -6.90 16.30 -5.15
C SER A 76 -8.25 16.64 -4.53
N HIS A 77 -9.10 17.29 -5.30
CA HIS A 77 -10.43 17.75 -4.88
C HIS A 77 -11.57 17.15 -5.74
N ALA A 78 -11.35 15.97 -6.32
CA ALA A 78 -12.34 15.28 -7.14
C ALA A 78 -13.66 15.07 -6.38
N SER A 79 -14.78 15.40 -7.03
CA SER A 79 -16.13 15.20 -6.53
C SER A 79 -16.48 13.71 -6.34
N ARG A 80 -17.55 13.41 -5.63
CA ARG A 80 -18.02 12.01 -5.45
C ARG A 80 -18.28 11.29 -6.78
N ARG A 81 -18.80 12.03 -7.78
CA ARG A 81 -19.04 11.48 -9.13
C ARG A 81 -17.72 11.13 -9.81
N GLU A 82 -16.77 12.05 -9.83
CA GLU A 82 -15.44 11.80 -10.40
C GLU A 82 -14.70 10.67 -9.68
N ARG A 83 -14.82 10.58 -8.34
CA ARG A 83 -14.24 9.48 -7.56
C ARG A 83 -14.85 8.12 -7.93
N ARG A 84 -16.15 8.07 -8.24
CA ARG A 84 -16.79 6.85 -8.75
C ARG A 84 -16.21 6.46 -10.11
N ASP A 85 -16.01 7.40 -11.02
CA ASP A 85 -15.42 7.14 -12.33
C ASP A 85 -13.96 6.68 -12.19
N LEU A 86 -13.18 7.32 -11.30
CA LEU A 86 -11.81 6.94 -10.98
C LEU A 86 -11.68 5.55 -10.32
N SER A 87 -12.71 5.07 -9.63
CA SER A 87 -12.68 3.76 -8.96
C SER A 87 -12.49 2.58 -9.92
N ARG A 88 -12.70 2.77 -11.21
CA ARG A 88 -12.36 1.77 -12.21
C ARG A 88 -10.86 1.54 -12.32
N ASP A 89 -10.07 2.62 -12.30
CA ASP A 89 -8.64 2.59 -12.58
C ASP A 89 -7.78 2.68 -11.31
N LEU A 90 -8.36 3.18 -10.19
CA LEU A 90 -7.70 3.33 -8.89
C LEU A 90 -8.42 2.50 -7.83
N GLN A 91 -7.74 1.46 -7.34
CA GLN A 91 -8.28 0.50 -6.38
C GLN A 91 -7.45 0.42 -5.10
N VAL A 92 -7.96 -0.29 -4.09
CA VAL A 92 -7.29 -0.42 -2.79
C VAL A 92 -7.39 -1.85 -2.26
N VAL A 93 -6.29 -2.31 -1.64
CA VAL A 93 -6.25 -3.49 -0.77
C VAL A 93 -5.89 -3.02 0.64
N PHE A 94 -6.81 -3.20 1.59
CA PHE A 94 -6.64 -2.76 2.98
C PHE A 94 -5.88 -3.78 3.83
N GLN A 95 -5.37 -3.28 4.96
CA GLN A 95 -4.56 -4.01 5.93
C GLN A 95 -5.27 -5.24 6.51
N ASP A 96 -6.55 -5.09 6.86
CA ASP A 96 -7.32 -6.14 7.54
C ASP A 96 -8.30 -6.81 6.57
N PRO A 97 -8.02 -8.05 6.13
CA PRO A 97 -8.94 -8.77 5.26
C PRO A 97 -10.24 -9.19 5.94
N TYR A 98 -10.30 -9.17 7.29
CA TYR A 98 -11.51 -9.52 8.04
C TYR A 98 -12.57 -8.42 7.97
N THR A 99 -12.16 -7.17 8.09
CA THR A 99 -13.08 -6.02 8.05
C THR A 99 -13.31 -5.49 6.65
N SER A 100 -12.44 -5.86 5.67
CA SER A 100 -12.55 -5.39 4.29
C SER A 100 -13.62 -6.12 3.46
N LEU A 101 -14.05 -7.31 3.88
CA LEU A 101 -15.08 -8.12 3.22
C LEU A 101 -16.35 -8.11 4.05
N ASN A 102 -17.52 -7.96 3.39
CA ASN A 102 -18.82 -8.07 4.09
C ASN A 102 -19.03 -9.52 4.57
N PRO A 103 -19.09 -9.80 5.88
CA PRO A 103 -19.13 -11.17 6.40
C PRO A 103 -20.44 -11.90 6.09
N SER A 104 -21.49 -11.19 5.67
CA SER A 104 -22.82 -11.73 5.36
C SER A 104 -23.05 -11.99 3.88
N MET A 105 -22.07 -11.68 3.03
CA MET A 105 -22.14 -11.88 1.57
C MET A 105 -21.27 -13.07 1.16
N GLU A 106 -21.73 -13.85 0.21
CA GLU A 106 -20.91 -14.87 -0.45
C GLU A 106 -19.78 -14.22 -1.26
N ILE A 107 -18.67 -14.94 -1.45
CA ILE A 107 -17.52 -14.42 -2.20
C ILE A 107 -17.92 -14.01 -3.62
N GLY A 108 -18.78 -14.78 -4.29
CA GLY A 108 -19.31 -14.44 -5.61
C GLY A 108 -20.02 -13.09 -5.64
N GLN A 109 -20.80 -12.76 -4.60
CA GLN A 109 -21.49 -11.48 -4.47
C GLN A 109 -20.50 -10.34 -4.23
N ILE A 110 -19.50 -10.54 -3.36
CA ILE A 110 -18.45 -9.56 -3.07
C ILE A 110 -17.65 -9.21 -4.33
N LEU A 111 -17.33 -10.20 -5.17
CA LEU A 111 -16.59 -9.99 -6.41
C LEU A 111 -17.48 -9.41 -7.53
N ALA A 112 -18.78 -9.69 -7.52
CA ALA A 112 -19.74 -9.14 -8.48
C ALA A 112 -20.05 -7.65 -8.25
N GLU A 113 -20.02 -7.19 -6.98
CA GLU A 113 -20.42 -5.84 -6.61
C GLU A 113 -19.72 -4.74 -7.44
N PRO A 114 -18.37 -4.67 -7.54
CA PRO A 114 -17.71 -3.66 -8.33
C PRO A 114 -18.04 -3.76 -9.84
N LEU A 115 -18.22 -4.96 -10.36
CA LEU A 115 -18.56 -5.19 -11.76
C LEU A 115 -19.97 -4.69 -12.09
N GLN A 116 -20.94 -4.96 -11.21
CA GLN A 116 -22.33 -4.50 -11.35
C GLN A 116 -22.45 -2.98 -11.24
N ILE A 117 -21.71 -2.36 -10.29
CA ILE A 117 -21.66 -0.89 -10.15
C ILE A 117 -21.16 -0.22 -11.43
N GLN A 118 -20.24 -0.88 -12.17
CA GLN A 118 -19.73 -0.40 -13.46
C GLN A 118 -20.59 -0.84 -14.65
N GLY A 119 -21.72 -1.49 -14.42
CA GLY A 119 -22.72 -1.81 -15.45
C GLY A 119 -22.42 -3.06 -16.29
N LEU A 120 -21.54 -3.96 -15.83
CA LEU A 120 -21.34 -5.25 -16.51
C LEU A 120 -22.61 -6.10 -16.37
N ASP A 121 -22.99 -6.78 -17.47
CA ASP A 121 -24.07 -7.77 -17.44
C ASP A 121 -23.68 -9.01 -16.60
N ALA A 122 -24.68 -9.79 -16.20
CA ALA A 122 -24.49 -10.94 -15.32
C ALA A 122 -23.57 -12.03 -15.93
N ALA A 123 -23.64 -12.26 -17.25
CA ALA A 123 -22.84 -13.29 -17.90
C ALA A 123 -21.36 -12.87 -17.96
N ALA A 124 -21.09 -11.62 -18.35
CA ALA A 124 -19.74 -11.05 -18.34
C ALA A 124 -19.16 -11.00 -16.92
N ALA A 125 -19.97 -10.63 -15.92
CA ALA A 125 -19.54 -10.62 -14.52
C ALA A 125 -19.18 -12.03 -14.04
N THR A 126 -20.01 -13.06 -14.32
CA THR A 126 -19.73 -14.45 -13.95
C THR A 126 -18.43 -14.96 -14.56
N LYS A 127 -18.20 -14.69 -15.85
CA LYS A 127 -16.96 -15.06 -16.53
C LYS A 127 -15.76 -14.40 -15.88
N ARG A 128 -15.85 -13.06 -15.63
CA ARG A 128 -14.76 -12.30 -15.00
C ARG A 128 -14.43 -12.81 -13.60
N ILE A 129 -15.44 -13.16 -12.81
CA ILE A 129 -15.24 -13.70 -11.45
C ILE A 129 -14.51 -15.05 -11.49
N ALA A 130 -14.84 -15.93 -12.44
CA ALA A 130 -14.11 -17.19 -12.60
C ALA A 130 -12.63 -16.96 -12.93
N GLU A 131 -12.32 -16.04 -13.86
CA GLU A 131 -10.95 -15.61 -14.18
C GLU A 131 -10.21 -15.05 -12.96
N LEU A 132 -10.89 -14.23 -12.13
CA LEU A 132 -10.31 -13.65 -10.91
C LEU A 132 -9.96 -14.71 -9.87
N LEU A 133 -10.85 -15.70 -9.64
CA LEU A 133 -10.58 -16.80 -8.72
C LEU A 133 -9.36 -17.62 -9.15
N ASP A 134 -9.28 -17.95 -10.44
CA ASP A 134 -8.12 -18.64 -11.02
C ASP A 134 -6.84 -17.81 -10.83
N GLN A 135 -6.88 -16.52 -11.17
CA GLN A 135 -5.75 -15.59 -11.06
C GLN A 135 -5.20 -15.47 -9.64
N VAL A 136 -6.06 -15.56 -8.61
CA VAL A 136 -5.61 -15.53 -7.21
C VAL A 136 -5.42 -16.92 -6.60
N GLY A 137 -5.58 -17.99 -7.38
CA GLY A 137 -5.40 -19.38 -6.95
C GLY A 137 -6.42 -19.83 -5.91
N LEU A 138 -7.70 -19.44 -6.08
CA LEU A 138 -8.83 -19.93 -5.30
C LEU A 138 -9.67 -20.90 -6.13
N PRO A 139 -10.22 -21.96 -5.52
CA PRO A 139 -11.06 -22.93 -6.23
C PRO A 139 -12.41 -22.31 -6.63
N SER A 140 -13.02 -22.83 -7.68
CA SER A 140 -14.29 -22.32 -8.23
C SER A 140 -15.47 -22.40 -7.26
N ASP A 141 -15.49 -23.39 -6.34
CA ASP A 141 -16.51 -23.54 -5.29
C ASP A 141 -16.43 -22.43 -4.22
N ALA A 142 -15.33 -21.65 -4.19
CA ALA A 142 -15.18 -20.47 -3.34
C ALA A 142 -16.34 -19.46 -3.52
N LEU A 143 -16.96 -19.41 -4.70
CA LEU A 143 -18.07 -18.48 -5.02
C LEU A 143 -19.23 -18.53 -4.01
N HIS A 144 -19.57 -19.71 -3.53
CA HIS A 144 -20.75 -19.96 -2.69
C HIS A 144 -20.42 -19.97 -1.20
N ARG A 145 -19.16 -19.68 -0.83
CA ARG A 145 -18.72 -19.64 0.57
C ARG A 145 -18.77 -18.23 1.13
N LEU A 146 -18.92 -18.15 2.45
CA LEU A 146 -18.84 -16.90 3.21
C LEU A 146 -17.39 -16.61 3.61
N PRO A 147 -17.01 -15.33 3.80
CA PRO A 147 -15.67 -14.95 4.24
C PRO A 147 -15.17 -15.69 5.48
N ARG A 148 -16.06 -16.01 6.44
CA ARG A 148 -15.73 -16.72 7.68
C ARG A 148 -15.20 -18.15 7.46
N GLU A 149 -15.44 -18.74 6.30
CA GLU A 149 -15.01 -20.10 5.94
C GLU A 149 -13.59 -20.14 5.35
N PHE A 150 -12.96 -18.97 5.23
CA PHE A 150 -11.62 -18.81 4.65
C PHE A 150 -10.59 -18.50 5.73
N SER A 151 -9.34 -18.99 5.52
CA SER A 151 -8.18 -18.56 6.28
C SER A 151 -7.85 -17.07 5.99
N GLY A 152 -7.01 -16.44 6.83
CA GLY A 152 -6.56 -15.07 6.62
C GLY A 152 -5.95 -14.84 5.23
N GLY A 153 -5.06 -15.74 4.79
CA GLY A 153 -4.45 -15.66 3.46
C GLY A 153 -5.43 -15.86 2.31
N GLN A 154 -6.43 -16.73 2.48
CA GLN A 154 -7.49 -16.89 1.48
C GLN A 154 -8.39 -15.64 1.40
N ARG A 155 -8.75 -15.03 2.53
CA ARG A 155 -9.49 -13.75 2.54
C ARG A 155 -8.69 -12.63 1.88
N GLN A 156 -7.38 -12.61 2.10
CA GLN A 156 -6.50 -11.65 1.43
C GLN A 156 -6.51 -11.84 -0.10
N ARG A 157 -6.51 -13.10 -0.59
CA ARG A 157 -6.65 -13.40 -2.02
C ARG A 157 -7.99 -12.90 -2.58
N VAL A 158 -9.08 -13.04 -1.83
CA VAL A 158 -10.39 -12.47 -2.21
C VAL A 158 -10.34 -10.95 -2.28
N ALA A 159 -9.72 -10.28 -1.30
CA ALA A 159 -9.56 -8.81 -1.30
C ALA A 159 -8.73 -8.33 -2.51
N ILE A 160 -7.67 -9.08 -2.88
CA ILE A 160 -6.88 -8.83 -4.09
C ILE A 160 -7.72 -9.04 -5.35
N ALA A 161 -8.47 -10.16 -5.45
CA ALA A 161 -9.37 -10.44 -6.58
C ALA A 161 -10.40 -9.32 -6.76
N ARG A 162 -11.00 -8.83 -5.67
CA ARG A 162 -11.94 -7.71 -5.69
C ARG A 162 -11.29 -6.44 -6.24
N ALA A 163 -10.08 -6.10 -5.81
CA ALA A 163 -9.35 -4.96 -6.32
C ALA A 163 -9.01 -5.09 -7.82
N LEU A 164 -8.78 -6.32 -8.31
CA LEU A 164 -8.49 -6.61 -9.72
C LEU A 164 -9.74 -6.68 -10.61
N ALA A 165 -10.94 -6.67 -10.04
CA ALA A 165 -12.17 -6.92 -10.78
C ALA A 165 -12.32 -6.02 -12.02
N LEU A 166 -11.96 -4.76 -11.89
CA LEU A 166 -12.07 -3.73 -12.92
C LEU A 166 -10.81 -3.52 -13.76
N SER A 167 -9.78 -4.37 -13.60
CA SER A 167 -8.49 -4.23 -14.29
C SER A 167 -7.84 -2.86 -14.07
N PRO A 168 -7.60 -2.45 -12.81
CA PRO A 168 -7.14 -1.12 -12.45
C PRO A 168 -5.72 -0.81 -12.99
N LYS A 169 -5.40 0.48 -13.08
CA LYS A 169 -4.06 0.98 -13.43
C LYS A 169 -3.15 1.12 -12.20
N LEU A 170 -3.75 1.42 -11.04
CA LEU A 170 -3.04 1.55 -9.76
C LEU A 170 -3.84 0.90 -8.64
N ILE A 171 -3.15 0.12 -7.80
CA ILE A 171 -3.68 -0.38 -6.54
C ILE A 171 -2.86 0.21 -5.39
N VAL A 172 -3.53 0.89 -4.46
CA VAL A 172 -2.95 1.29 -3.17
C VAL A 172 -3.07 0.10 -2.22
N CYS A 173 -1.95 -0.48 -1.82
CA CYS A 173 -1.89 -1.61 -0.89
C CYS A 173 -1.48 -1.08 0.49
N ASP A 174 -2.42 -0.97 1.43
CA ASP A 174 -2.15 -0.46 2.78
C ASP A 174 -1.88 -1.64 3.72
N GLU A 175 -0.60 -1.95 3.95
CA GLU A 175 -0.09 -3.05 4.79
C GLU A 175 -0.75 -4.43 4.50
N PRO A 176 -0.84 -4.88 3.24
CA PRO A 176 -1.71 -5.98 2.83
C PRO A 176 -1.27 -7.37 3.34
N VAL A 177 -0.10 -7.49 3.97
CA VAL A 177 0.44 -8.77 4.48
C VAL A 177 0.77 -8.75 5.97
N SER A 178 0.57 -7.61 6.65
CA SER A 178 1.01 -7.43 8.06
C SER A 178 0.30 -8.34 9.07
N ALA A 179 -0.91 -8.80 8.77
CA ALA A 179 -1.71 -9.68 9.63
C ALA A 179 -1.52 -11.18 9.33
N LEU A 180 -0.59 -11.54 8.43
CA LEU A 180 -0.38 -12.91 7.96
C LEU A 180 0.90 -13.51 8.55
N ASP A 181 0.93 -14.85 8.67
CA ASP A 181 2.17 -15.57 8.99
C ASP A 181 3.19 -15.48 7.83
N LEU A 182 4.47 -15.65 8.14
CA LEU A 182 5.58 -15.45 7.19
C LEU A 182 5.45 -16.28 5.90
N THR A 183 4.98 -17.53 6.00
CA THR A 183 4.80 -18.41 4.85
C THR A 183 3.68 -17.92 3.94
N THR A 184 2.56 -17.54 4.53
CA THR A 184 1.41 -16.97 3.80
C THR A 184 1.77 -15.61 3.21
N GLN A 185 2.51 -14.78 3.96
CA GLN A 185 3.01 -13.49 3.51
C GLN A 185 3.85 -13.63 2.23
N ALA A 186 4.84 -14.55 2.21
CA ALA A 186 5.67 -14.79 1.03
C ALA A 186 4.81 -15.16 -0.21
N ARG A 187 3.84 -16.08 -0.04
CA ARG A 187 2.94 -16.48 -1.12
C ARG A 187 2.06 -15.36 -1.64
N ILE A 188 1.63 -14.43 -0.78
CA ILE A 188 0.84 -13.26 -1.21
C ILE A 188 1.73 -12.24 -1.93
N LEU A 189 2.98 -12.04 -1.51
CA LEU A 189 3.93 -11.19 -2.23
C LEU A 189 4.24 -11.72 -3.62
N ASP A 190 4.49 -13.02 -3.75
CA ASP A 190 4.68 -13.69 -5.05
C ASP A 190 3.44 -13.54 -5.95
N LEU A 191 2.24 -13.62 -5.37
CA LEU A 191 0.99 -13.38 -6.10
C LEU A 191 0.92 -11.94 -6.64
N PHE A 192 1.27 -10.92 -5.85
CA PHE A 192 1.32 -9.52 -6.34
C PHE A 192 2.32 -9.34 -7.48
N LEU A 193 3.50 -9.95 -7.40
CA LEU A 193 4.51 -9.92 -8.47
C LEU A 193 3.99 -10.59 -9.75
N GLN A 194 3.36 -11.76 -9.62
CA GLN A 194 2.77 -12.46 -10.77
C GLN A 194 1.66 -11.64 -11.42
N ILE A 195 0.74 -11.09 -10.64
CA ILE A 195 -0.33 -10.22 -11.14
C ILE A 195 0.25 -9.01 -11.88
N GLN A 196 1.27 -8.36 -11.33
CA GLN A 196 1.91 -7.21 -11.99
C GLN A 196 2.52 -7.60 -13.34
N LYS A 197 3.21 -8.73 -13.40
CA LYS A 197 3.80 -9.27 -14.63
C LYS A 197 2.74 -9.54 -15.70
N ASP A 198 1.59 -10.09 -15.29
CA ASP A 198 0.54 -10.52 -16.23
C ASP A 198 -0.34 -9.35 -16.68
N THR A 199 -0.56 -8.34 -15.83
CA THR A 199 -1.54 -7.26 -16.09
C THR A 199 -0.90 -5.89 -16.33
N GLY A 200 0.36 -5.69 -15.94
CA GLY A 200 1.02 -4.39 -15.97
C GLY A 200 0.49 -3.38 -14.94
N VAL A 201 -0.26 -3.83 -13.93
CA VAL A 201 -0.79 -2.95 -12.87
C VAL A 201 0.35 -2.34 -12.06
N SER A 202 0.16 -1.08 -11.64
CA SER A 202 1.11 -0.39 -10.76
C SER A 202 0.68 -0.50 -9.30
N TYR A 203 1.64 -0.45 -8.36
CA TYR A 203 1.35 -0.49 -6.93
C TYR A 203 1.96 0.69 -6.17
N LEU A 204 1.20 1.28 -5.26
CA LEU A 204 1.72 1.97 -4.11
C LEU A 204 1.63 1.01 -2.92
N PHE A 205 2.75 0.41 -2.55
CA PHE A 205 2.80 -0.66 -1.56
C PHE A 205 3.29 -0.13 -0.21
N VAL A 206 2.36 0.03 0.72
CA VAL A 206 2.64 0.53 2.07
C VAL A 206 2.99 -0.65 2.98
N SER A 207 4.11 -0.54 3.70
CA SER A 207 4.51 -1.49 4.74
C SER A 207 5.32 -0.79 5.83
N HIS A 208 5.39 -1.39 7.01
CA HIS A 208 6.36 -1.04 8.05
C HIS A 208 7.59 -1.95 8.00
N ASP A 209 7.59 -3.00 7.17
CA ASP A 209 8.65 -3.98 7.03
C ASP A 209 9.49 -3.71 5.77
N LEU A 210 10.79 -3.45 5.97
CA LEU A 210 11.75 -3.19 4.89
C LEU A 210 12.03 -4.42 4.03
N ASP A 211 11.99 -5.63 4.59
CA ASP A 211 12.24 -6.85 3.83
C ASP A 211 11.08 -7.15 2.88
N VAL A 212 9.84 -6.88 3.32
CA VAL A 212 8.65 -6.94 2.46
C VAL A 212 8.78 -5.97 1.28
N VAL A 213 9.10 -4.71 1.57
CA VAL A 213 9.23 -3.68 0.55
C VAL A 213 10.39 -3.97 -0.41
N ARG A 214 11.51 -4.47 0.10
CA ARG A 214 12.66 -4.89 -0.70
C ARG A 214 12.30 -6.00 -1.69
N HIS A 215 11.42 -6.94 -1.30
CA HIS A 215 11.02 -8.07 -2.13
C HIS A 215 10.15 -7.65 -3.31
N ILE A 216 9.22 -6.70 -3.10
CA ILE A 216 8.19 -6.38 -4.10
C ILE A 216 8.45 -5.09 -4.88
N SER A 217 9.29 -4.18 -4.38
CA SER A 217 9.36 -2.81 -4.89
C SER A 217 10.49 -2.59 -5.87
N HIS A 218 10.23 -1.80 -6.90
CA HIS A 218 11.25 -1.26 -7.81
C HIS A 218 11.97 -0.07 -7.19
N ARG A 219 11.18 0.83 -6.58
CA ARG A 219 11.67 1.99 -5.82
C ARG A 219 11.02 2.03 -4.44
N VAL A 220 11.70 2.69 -3.52
CA VAL A 220 11.25 2.85 -2.14
C VAL A 220 11.28 4.31 -1.77
N ALA A 221 10.23 4.77 -1.09
CA ALA A 221 10.16 6.04 -0.39
C ALA A 221 10.05 5.78 1.11
N VAL A 222 10.90 6.42 1.90
CA VAL A 222 10.94 6.30 3.37
C VAL A 222 10.26 7.51 3.97
N MET A 223 9.23 7.26 4.77
CA MET A 223 8.44 8.31 5.41
C MET A 223 8.74 8.39 6.90
N TYR A 224 9.00 9.59 7.38
CA TYR A 224 9.23 9.91 8.79
C TYR A 224 8.52 11.19 9.18
N LYS A 225 7.66 11.15 10.21
CA LYS A 225 6.93 12.30 10.76
C LYS A 225 6.21 13.16 9.71
N GLY A 226 5.58 12.51 8.74
CA GLY A 226 4.81 13.18 7.69
C GLY A 226 5.62 13.69 6.50
N GLU A 227 6.91 13.37 6.40
CA GLU A 227 7.80 13.79 5.32
C GLU A 227 8.46 12.60 4.63
N ILE A 228 8.81 12.72 3.35
CA ILE A 228 9.67 11.75 2.65
C ILE A 228 11.12 12.15 2.90
N VAL A 229 11.83 11.34 3.68
CA VAL A 229 13.21 11.61 4.08
C VAL A 229 14.26 10.98 3.17
N GLU A 230 13.88 9.92 2.45
CA GLU A 230 14.74 9.25 1.47
C GLU A 230 13.88 8.56 0.42
N GLN A 231 14.30 8.60 -0.86
CA GLN A 231 13.67 7.82 -1.92
C GLN A 231 14.70 7.45 -2.99
N GLY A 232 14.53 6.26 -3.59
CA GLY A 232 15.44 5.77 -4.60
C GLY A 232 15.14 4.33 -5.02
N PRO A 233 16.02 3.70 -5.82
CA PRO A 233 15.94 2.29 -6.15
C PRO A 233 15.87 1.42 -4.89
N ALA A 234 15.02 0.40 -4.88
CA ALA A 234 14.85 -0.48 -3.71
C ALA A 234 16.19 -1.10 -3.28
N SER A 235 17.01 -1.54 -4.23
CA SER A 235 18.35 -2.10 -3.97
C SER A 235 19.30 -1.13 -3.25
N GLN A 236 19.15 0.18 -3.44
CA GLN A 236 19.97 1.19 -2.77
C GLN A 236 19.41 1.50 -1.38
N VAL A 237 18.15 1.92 -1.30
CA VAL A 237 17.53 2.40 -0.06
C VAL A 237 17.46 1.30 1.02
N THR A 238 17.26 0.04 0.63
CA THR A 238 17.14 -1.08 1.58
C THR A 238 18.46 -1.76 1.93
N VAL A 239 19.57 -1.42 1.25
CA VAL A 239 20.89 -2.05 1.49
C VAL A 239 21.91 -1.04 2.00
N ASN A 240 21.97 0.14 1.38
CA ASN A 240 22.93 1.19 1.72
C ASN A 240 22.22 2.55 1.80
N PRO A 241 21.33 2.75 2.79
CA PRO A 241 20.60 4.00 2.96
C PRO A 241 21.53 5.15 3.33
N SER A 242 21.23 6.34 2.80
CA SER A 242 21.95 7.58 3.07
C SER A 242 21.42 8.31 4.29
N HIS A 243 20.09 8.29 4.50
CA HIS A 243 19.47 9.06 5.57
C HIS A 243 19.57 8.34 6.94
N PRO A 244 19.95 9.05 8.03
CA PRO A 244 20.14 8.46 9.35
C PRO A 244 18.93 7.71 9.90
N TYR A 245 17.72 8.19 9.59
CA TYR A 245 16.49 7.50 9.99
C TYR A 245 16.33 6.15 9.27
N THR A 246 16.60 6.09 7.95
CA THR A 246 16.51 4.85 7.17
C THR A 246 17.54 3.83 7.66
N GLN A 247 18.75 4.27 8.02
CA GLN A 247 19.77 3.42 8.63
C GLN A 247 19.27 2.79 9.94
N ARG A 248 18.64 3.60 10.81
CA ARG A 248 18.04 3.10 12.06
C ARG A 248 16.91 2.11 11.80
N LEU A 249 16.05 2.40 10.83
CA LEU A 249 14.94 1.54 10.44
C LEU A 249 15.46 0.18 9.93
N LEU A 250 16.48 0.18 9.08
CA LEU A 250 17.13 -1.04 8.58
C LEU A 250 17.75 -1.87 9.71
N MET A 251 18.41 -1.22 10.66
CA MET A 251 19.02 -1.90 11.80
C MET A 251 18.00 -2.41 12.83
N ALA A 252 16.77 -1.89 12.80
CA ALA A 252 15.68 -2.34 13.67
C ALA A 252 14.97 -3.58 13.12
N SER A 253 15.07 -3.86 11.81
CA SER A 253 14.46 -5.03 11.19
C SER A 253 15.12 -6.31 11.69
N PRO A 254 14.35 -7.32 12.17
CA PRO A 254 14.91 -8.57 12.67
C PRO A 254 15.56 -9.36 11.53
N VAL A 255 16.68 -10.01 11.82
CA VAL A 255 17.34 -10.95 10.91
C VAL A 255 17.18 -12.36 11.47
N PRO A 256 16.80 -13.36 10.67
CA PRO A 256 16.61 -14.74 11.14
C PRO A 256 17.87 -15.39 11.71
N ASP A 257 19.06 -14.89 11.39
CA ASP A 257 20.36 -15.39 11.83
C ASP A 257 20.74 -14.73 13.18
N PRO A 258 20.90 -15.50 14.28
CA PRO A 258 21.23 -15.00 15.62
C PRO A 258 22.55 -14.23 15.67
N ASP A 259 23.59 -14.68 14.96
CA ASP A 259 24.92 -14.04 14.98
C ASP A 259 24.88 -12.70 14.23
N ARG A 260 24.22 -12.68 13.08
CA ARG A 260 23.98 -11.43 12.35
C ARG A 260 23.09 -10.47 13.15
N GLN A 261 22.12 -10.98 13.89
CA GLN A 261 21.27 -10.18 14.76
C GLN A 261 22.06 -9.56 15.93
N ALA A 262 22.98 -10.31 16.54
CA ALA A 262 23.86 -9.81 17.59
C ALA A 262 24.76 -8.67 17.05
N LYS A 263 25.39 -8.87 15.90
CA LYS A 263 26.21 -7.84 15.24
C LYS A 263 25.39 -6.59 14.91
N ARG A 264 24.18 -6.73 14.35
CA ARG A 264 23.28 -5.58 14.08
C ARG A 264 22.92 -4.80 15.35
N ARG A 265 22.76 -5.48 16.51
CA ARG A 265 22.52 -4.79 17.79
C ARG A 265 23.71 -3.94 18.23
N GLU A 266 24.93 -4.41 18.02
CA GLU A 266 26.16 -3.68 18.31
C GLU A 266 26.31 -2.47 17.36
N ASP A 267 26.16 -2.69 16.06
CA ASP A 267 26.23 -1.65 15.04
C ASP A 267 25.17 -0.55 15.30
N ARG A 268 23.96 -0.94 15.71
CA ARG A 268 22.88 -0.01 16.09
C ARG A 268 23.27 0.84 17.29
N LYS A 269 23.87 0.26 18.33
CA LYS A 269 24.35 1.00 19.51
C LYS A 269 25.46 2.00 19.13
N ALA A 270 26.39 1.60 18.28
CA ALA A 270 27.46 2.45 17.78
C ALA A 270 26.92 3.64 16.95
N LEU A 271 25.94 3.37 16.05
CA LEU A 271 25.29 4.40 15.25
C LEU A 271 24.56 5.42 16.12
N LEU A 272 23.78 4.97 17.10
CA LEU A 272 23.05 5.85 18.02
C LEU A 272 24.00 6.72 18.84
N ALA A 273 25.11 6.16 19.29
CA ALA A 273 26.14 6.90 20.03
C ALA A 273 26.84 7.98 19.16
N SER A 274 27.10 7.68 17.88
CA SER A 274 27.71 8.64 16.96
C SER A 274 26.74 9.78 16.61
N GLN A 275 25.46 9.47 16.38
CA GLN A 275 24.42 10.48 16.09
C GLN A 275 24.14 11.39 17.30
N ALA A 276 24.15 10.83 18.52
CA ALA A 276 24.01 11.62 19.75
C ALA A 276 25.18 12.60 19.95
N LYS A 277 26.40 12.20 19.56
CA LYS A 277 27.57 13.11 19.60
C LYS A 277 27.46 14.26 18.61
N LEU A 278 26.95 13.99 17.39
CA LEU A 278 26.74 15.01 16.36
C LEU A 278 25.59 15.98 16.68
N ALA A 279 24.58 15.53 17.42
CA ALA A 279 23.46 16.38 17.84
C ALA A 279 23.82 17.31 19.04
N ASN A 280 24.88 17.00 19.76
CA ASN A 280 25.37 17.77 20.91
C ASN A 280 26.60 18.66 20.59
N ALA A 281 27.08 18.64 19.34
CA ALA A 281 28.15 19.47 18.80
C ALA A 281 27.59 20.61 17.93
#